data_446fbf28bef5d19c4cd991d405c293a0
#
_entry.id   446fbf28bef5d19c4cd991d405c293a0
#
_cell.length_a   1.000
_cell.length_b   1.000
_cell.length_c   1.000
_cell.angle_alpha   90.00
_cell.angle_beta   90.00
_cell.angle_gamma   90.00
#
_symmetry.space_group_name_H-M   'P 1'
#
loop_
_entity.id
_entity.type
_entity.pdbx_description
1 polymer ?
#
loop_
_entity_poly.entity_id
_entity_poly.type
_entity_poly.pdbx_seq_one_letter_code
_entity_poly.pdbx_strand_id
1 'polypeptide(L)'
;VTAAERAKNADVAIVVVGENPLRYQRKGKTTGENVARSRINLIGEQLALIQAVHASGTPTIVVLVNARPIAEPWLVEHTEAIIEAWEPGALGGQAVAEILFGIVNPSGKLPITVPYSVGHLQSVYNHKPSTYKREYTDSPIGNLFQFGDGLSYTEFTYSDVKLSKAKMAPDDVVTVSVTVSNTGNRAGDEAEGREGNYSG
;
A
#
# COMPACT_ATOMS: atom_id res chain seq x y z
N VAL A 1 -0.60 4.11 32.40
CA VAL A 1 -1.71 4.14 31.43
C VAL A 1 -1.21 3.51 30.14
N THR A 2 -1.79 2.42 29.70
CA THR A 2 -1.45 1.70 28.46
C THR A 2 -1.98 2.46 27.21
N ALA A 3 -1.48 2.13 26.03
CA ALA A 3 -1.98 2.69 24.79
C ALA A 3 -3.49 2.40 24.61
N ALA A 4 -3.92 1.18 24.89
CA ALA A 4 -5.31 0.78 24.81
C ALA A 4 -6.23 1.56 25.79
N GLU A 5 -5.75 1.85 27.01
CA GLU A 5 -6.50 2.66 27.97
C GLU A 5 -6.65 4.12 27.50
N ARG A 6 -5.65 4.66 26.79
CA ARG A 6 -5.75 5.99 26.19
C ARG A 6 -6.70 6.01 25.01
N ALA A 7 -6.64 4.98 24.18
CA ALA A 7 -7.49 4.85 22.99
C ALA A 7 -8.98 4.88 23.34
N LYS A 8 -9.40 4.22 24.42
CA LYS A 8 -10.81 4.18 24.86
C LYS A 8 -11.50 5.53 25.00
N ASN A 9 -10.73 6.60 25.22
CA ASN A 9 -11.25 7.95 25.44
C ASN A 9 -10.97 8.88 24.23
N ALA A 10 -10.62 8.30 23.08
CA ALA A 10 -10.35 9.04 21.84
C ALA A 10 -11.41 8.74 20.78
N ASP A 11 -11.66 9.67 19.89
CA ASP A 11 -12.56 9.49 18.75
C ASP A 11 -11.95 8.60 17.69
N VAL A 12 -10.62 8.62 17.58
CA VAL A 12 -9.82 7.79 16.66
C VAL A 12 -8.44 7.54 17.24
N ALA A 13 -7.88 6.38 16.99
CA ALA A 13 -6.52 6.01 17.34
C ALA A 13 -5.65 5.95 16.08
N ILE A 14 -4.59 6.73 16.02
CA ILE A 14 -3.60 6.70 14.94
C ILE A 14 -2.36 5.97 15.47
N VAL A 15 -2.04 4.82 14.90
CA VAL A 15 -0.92 3.99 15.34
C VAL A 15 0.15 3.98 14.26
N VAL A 16 1.28 4.62 14.55
CA VAL A 16 2.43 4.69 13.63
C VAL A 16 3.40 3.55 13.97
N VAL A 17 3.64 2.67 13.02
CA VAL A 17 4.47 1.48 13.16
C VAL A 17 5.32 1.28 11.90
N GLY A 18 6.21 0.30 11.91
CA GLY A 18 6.99 -0.04 10.74
C GLY A 18 8.42 -0.46 11.08
N GLU A 19 9.36 -0.04 10.27
CA GLU A 19 10.75 -0.43 10.34
C GLU A 19 11.66 0.71 10.80
N ASN A 20 12.79 0.34 11.36
CA ASN A 20 13.76 1.28 11.89
C ASN A 20 15.09 1.20 11.11
N PRO A 21 15.42 2.21 10.29
CA PRO A 21 16.66 2.21 9.52
C PRO A 21 17.87 2.70 10.31
N LEU A 22 17.81 2.85 11.65
CA LEU A 22 18.86 3.44 12.51
C LEU A 22 20.26 3.37 11.87
N ARG A 23 20.71 4.48 11.31
CA ARG A 23 21.96 4.53 10.53
C ARG A 23 23.21 4.44 11.44
N TYR A 24 23.05 4.78 12.70
CA TYR A 24 24.17 4.93 13.64
C TYR A 24 24.31 3.78 14.64
N GLN A 25 23.30 2.95 14.80
CA GLN A 25 23.32 1.83 15.75
C GLN A 25 22.83 0.55 15.08
N ARG A 26 23.72 -0.44 14.90
CA ARG A 26 23.32 -1.76 14.35
C ARG A 26 22.31 -2.50 15.23
N LYS A 27 22.40 -2.31 16.56
CA LYS A 27 21.46 -2.92 17.50
C LYS A 27 20.11 -2.19 17.41
N GLY A 28 19.07 -2.90 17.01
CA GLY A 28 17.73 -2.33 16.82
C GLY A 28 17.42 -1.84 15.40
N LYS A 29 18.37 -1.92 14.47
CA LYS A 29 18.13 -1.69 13.03
C LYS A 29 17.31 -2.85 12.48
N THR A 30 16.17 -2.55 11.86
CA THR A 30 15.25 -3.57 11.30
C THR A 30 15.14 -3.51 9.78
N THR A 31 15.67 -2.47 9.15
CA THR A 31 15.70 -2.27 7.70
C THR A 31 16.97 -1.55 7.25
N GLY A 32 17.20 -1.47 5.96
CA GLY A 32 18.31 -0.78 5.30
C GLY A 32 19.45 -1.69 4.90
N GLU A 33 20.56 -1.08 4.47
CA GLU A 33 21.73 -1.79 3.97
C GLU A 33 22.25 -2.86 4.93
N ASN A 34 22.55 -4.05 4.42
CA ASN A 34 23.03 -5.24 5.15
C ASN A 34 22.06 -5.74 6.24
N VAL A 35 20.76 -5.45 6.10
CA VAL A 35 19.71 -5.98 6.97
C VAL A 35 18.69 -6.74 6.14
N ALA A 36 18.89 -8.05 6.05
CA ALA A 36 17.93 -8.98 5.46
C ALA A 36 16.95 -9.48 6.54
N ARG A 37 15.71 -9.72 6.12
CA ARG A 37 14.67 -10.34 6.96
C ARG A 37 14.10 -11.56 6.27
N SER A 38 13.83 -12.60 7.03
CA SER A 38 13.18 -13.82 6.55
C SER A 38 11.65 -13.72 6.56
N ARG A 39 11.09 -12.66 7.14
CA ARG A 39 9.65 -12.38 7.21
C ARG A 39 9.40 -10.93 6.82
N ILE A 40 8.24 -10.67 6.24
CA ILE A 40 7.80 -9.34 5.80
C ILE A 40 6.63 -8.80 6.64
N ASN A 41 6.36 -9.43 7.78
CA ASN A 41 5.38 -8.94 8.78
C ASN A 41 5.97 -7.82 9.65
N LEU A 42 5.10 -7.16 10.39
CA LEU A 42 5.51 -6.23 11.45
C LEU A 42 6.46 -6.94 12.43
N ILE A 43 7.46 -6.23 12.91
CA ILE A 43 8.50 -6.80 13.79
C ILE A 43 8.21 -6.51 15.26
N GLY A 44 8.60 -7.44 16.12
CA GLY A 44 8.43 -7.31 17.57
C GLY A 44 6.97 -7.27 17.98
N GLU A 45 6.62 -6.40 18.92
CA GLU A 45 5.29 -6.29 19.51
C GLU A 45 4.35 -5.31 18.79
N GLN A 46 4.70 -4.86 17.59
CA GLN A 46 3.93 -3.83 16.89
C GLN A 46 2.52 -4.29 16.54
N LEU A 47 2.36 -5.52 16.05
CA LEU A 47 1.04 -6.08 15.78
C LEU A 47 0.22 -6.22 17.07
N ALA A 48 0.83 -6.71 18.14
CA ALA A 48 0.15 -6.83 19.43
C ALA A 48 -0.31 -5.47 19.99
N LEU A 49 0.49 -4.41 19.77
CA LEU A 49 0.09 -3.04 20.11
C LEU A 49 -1.16 -2.61 19.34
N ILE A 50 -1.18 -2.81 18.02
CA ILE A 50 -2.33 -2.44 17.18
C ILE A 50 -3.57 -3.23 17.61
N GLN A 51 -3.43 -4.53 17.82
CA GLN A 51 -4.51 -5.40 18.28
C GLN A 51 -5.09 -4.95 19.63
N ALA A 52 -4.23 -4.56 20.56
CA ALA A 52 -4.66 -4.05 21.86
C ALA A 52 -5.40 -2.71 21.76
N VAL A 53 -4.97 -1.83 20.85
CA VAL A 53 -5.65 -0.56 20.57
C VAL A 53 -6.99 -0.81 19.90
N HIS A 54 -7.03 -1.63 18.86
CA HIS A 54 -8.27 -2.00 18.17
C HIS A 54 -9.29 -2.65 19.12
N ALA A 55 -8.84 -3.53 20.01
CA ALA A 55 -9.69 -4.19 21.01
C ALA A 55 -10.30 -3.20 22.03
N SER A 56 -9.83 -1.95 22.09
CA SER A 56 -10.49 -0.90 22.89
C SER A 56 -11.83 -0.45 22.33
N GLY A 57 -12.15 -0.80 21.07
CA GLY A 57 -13.35 -0.40 20.35
C GLY A 57 -13.22 0.98 19.68
N THR A 58 -12.04 1.61 19.72
CA THR A 58 -11.79 2.90 19.08
C THR A 58 -11.38 2.69 17.62
N PRO A 59 -11.98 3.41 16.65
CA PRO A 59 -11.57 3.35 15.26
C PRO A 59 -10.05 3.53 15.13
N THR A 60 -9.38 2.60 14.43
CA THR A 60 -7.93 2.52 14.41
C THR A 60 -7.38 2.71 12.99
N ILE A 61 -6.58 3.75 12.81
CA ILE A 61 -5.85 4.03 11.57
C ILE A 61 -4.39 3.63 11.78
N VAL A 62 -3.83 2.87 10.85
CA VAL A 62 -2.42 2.47 10.91
C VAL A 62 -1.62 3.23 9.87
N VAL A 63 -0.50 3.81 10.29
CA VAL A 63 0.48 4.45 9.41
C VAL A 63 1.73 3.59 9.40
N LEU A 64 2.06 3.05 8.23
CA LEU A 64 3.24 2.23 8.02
C LEU A 64 4.41 3.11 7.56
N VAL A 65 5.51 3.09 8.31
CA VAL A 65 6.76 3.77 7.95
C VAL A 65 7.83 2.70 7.76
N ASN A 66 8.17 2.39 6.51
CA ASN A 66 8.99 1.23 6.15
C ASN A 66 9.67 1.42 4.80
N ALA A 67 10.71 0.63 4.56
CA ALA A 67 11.47 0.64 3.30
C ALA A 67 11.18 -0.59 2.40
N ARG A 68 10.37 -1.53 2.87
CA ARG A 68 9.94 -2.73 2.13
C ARG A 68 8.47 -3.01 2.39
N PRO A 69 7.78 -3.76 1.54
CA PRO A 69 6.39 -4.14 1.79
C PRO A 69 6.21 -4.80 3.15
N ILE A 70 5.18 -4.40 3.86
CA ILE A 70 4.73 -5.06 5.08
C ILE A 70 3.50 -5.90 4.73
N ALA A 71 3.63 -7.22 4.82
CA ALA A 71 2.54 -8.16 4.62
C ALA A 71 1.97 -8.53 6.00
N GLU A 72 0.92 -7.83 6.40
CA GLU A 72 0.22 -8.07 7.65
C GLU A 72 -1.29 -8.14 7.40
N PRO A 73 -1.81 -9.31 6.97
CA PRO A 73 -3.21 -9.48 6.61
C PRO A 73 -4.19 -9.02 7.68
N TRP A 74 -3.85 -9.21 8.95
CA TRP A 74 -4.69 -8.80 10.06
C TRP A 74 -5.05 -7.31 10.00
N LEU A 75 -4.15 -6.44 9.57
CA LEU A 75 -4.42 -5.00 9.45
C LEU A 75 -5.53 -4.73 8.45
N VAL A 76 -5.50 -5.41 7.30
CA VAL A 76 -6.47 -5.22 6.23
C VAL A 76 -7.87 -5.65 6.66
N GLU A 77 -7.95 -6.68 7.50
CA GLU A 77 -9.20 -7.27 7.96
C GLU A 77 -9.84 -6.51 9.13
N HIS A 78 -9.06 -5.75 9.91
CA HIS A 78 -9.52 -5.24 11.20
C HIS A 78 -9.34 -3.74 11.42
N THR A 79 -8.57 -3.04 10.58
CA THR A 79 -8.38 -1.59 10.78
C THR A 79 -9.18 -0.78 9.78
N GLU A 80 -9.62 0.42 10.16
CA GLU A 80 -10.45 1.28 9.34
C GLU A 80 -9.71 1.89 8.17
N ALA A 81 -8.39 2.11 8.32
CA ALA A 81 -7.55 2.62 7.23
C ALA A 81 -6.08 2.29 7.47
N ILE A 82 -5.36 2.14 6.37
CA ILE A 82 -3.90 1.97 6.35
C ILE A 82 -3.30 3.05 5.45
N ILE A 83 -2.31 3.77 5.95
CA ILE A 83 -1.50 4.68 5.16
C ILE A 83 -0.11 4.07 5.00
N GLU A 84 0.26 3.74 3.76
CA GLU A 84 1.62 3.34 3.41
C GLU A 84 2.45 4.61 3.16
N ALA A 85 3.23 5.00 4.14
CA ALA A 85 4.01 6.24 4.08
C ALA A 85 5.44 6.02 3.57
N TRP A 86 5.88 4.78 3.42
CA TRP A 86 7.27 4.45 3.11
C TRP A 86 8.25 5.16 4.06
N GLU A 87 9.33 5.72 3.56
CA GLU A 87 10.26 6.58 4.31
C GLU A 87 10.02 8.06 3.89
N PRO A 88 9.04 8.75 4.48
CA PRO A 88 8.51 10.01 3.94
C PRO A 88 9.41 11.24 4.17
N GLY A 89 10.59 11.05 4.78
CA GLY A 89 11.57 12.11 4.99
C GLY A 89 11.19 13.13 6.05
N ALA A 90 11.81 14.30 6.01
CA ALA A 90 11.74 15.30 7.09
C ALA A 90 10.34 15.92 7.27
N LEU A 91 9.56 16.06 6.21
CA LEU A 91 8.20 16.61 6.24
C LEU A 91 7.12 15.51 6.26
N GLY A 92 7.50 14.25 6.43
CA GLY A 92 6.58 13.12 6.38
C GLY A 92 5.46 13.19 7.41
N GLY A 93 5.74 13.65 8.62
CA GLY A 93 4.71 13.83 9.64
C GLY A 93 3.65 14.87 9.22
N GLN A 94 4.07 15.96 8.59
CA GLN A 94 3.14 16.96 8.03
C GLN A 94 2.30 16.35 6.91
N ALA A 95 2.91 15.66 5.94
CA ALA A 95 2.20 15.06 4.83
C ALA A 95 1.14 14.04 5.29
N VAL A 96 1.49 13.18 6.24
CA VAL A 96 0.55 12.22 6.84
C VAL A 96 -0.59 12.94 7.55
N ALA A 97 -0.31 13.99 8.32
CA ALA A 97 -1.34 14.77 9.01
C ALA A 97 -2.28 15.45 8.00
N GLU A 98 -1.76 16.06 6.95
CA GLU A 98 -2.56 16.71 5.90
C GLU A 98 -3.52 15.74 5.20
N ILE A 99 -3.09 14.49 4.98
CA ILE A 99 -3.95 13.41 4.47
C ILE A 99 -5.00 13.04 5.52
N LEU A 100 -4.61 12.73 6.75
CA LEU A 100 -5.52 12.30 7.82
C LEU A 100 -6.63 13.31 8.11
N PHE A 101 -6.29 14.59 8.10
CA PHE A 101 -7.27 15.67 8.30
C PHE A 101 -7.94 16.14 7.00
N GLY A 102 -7.67 15.49 5.90
CA GLY A 102 -8.29 15.78 4.63
C GLY A 102 -7.91 17.14 4.02
N ILE A 103 -6.80 17.73 4.40
CA ILE A 103 -6.28 18.96 3.78
C ILE A 103 -5.79 18.63 2.36
N VAL A 104 -5.08 17.53 2.21
CA VAL A 104 -4.63 17.00 0.93
C VAL A 104 -5.40 15.72 0.60
N ASN A 105 -5.80 15.58 -0.65
CA ASN A 105 -6.39 14.36 -1.16
C ASN A 105 -5.27 13.40 -1.59
N PRO A 106 -5.19 12.16 -1.06
CA PRO A 106 -4.15 11.22 -1.48
C PRO A 106 -4.32 10.83 -2.95
N SER A 107 -3.21 10.81 -3.70
CA SER A 107 -3.14 10.40 -5.10
C SER A 107 -2.15 9.26 -5.34
N GLY A 108 -1.38 8.90 -4.31
CA GLY A 108 -0.35 7.87 -4.41
C GLY A 108 -0.93 6.50 -4.71
N LYS A 109 -0.27 5.77 -5.62
CA LYS A 109 -0.58 4.37 -5.93
C LYS A 109 0.62 3.51 -5.55
N LEU A 110 0.37 2.28 -5.12
CA LEU A 110 1.45 1.35 -4.75
C LEU A 110 2.35 1.06 -5.97
N PRO A 111 3.65 1.31 -5.88
CA PRO A 111 4.60 1.06 -6.97
C PRO A 111 5.02 -0.41 -7.07
N ILE A 112 4.52 -1.25 -6.22
CA ILE A 112 4.81 -2.68 -6.13
C ILE A 112 3.58 -3.46 -5.67
N THR A 113 3.55 -4.73 -6.01
CA THR A 113 2.59 -5.68 -5.44
C THR A 113 3.03 -6.07 -4.03
N VAL A 114 2.13 -6.05 -3.07
CA VAL A 114 2.36 -6.53 -1.71
C VAL A 114 1.85 -7.98 -1.62
N PRO A 115 2.72 -8.97 -1.43
CA PRO A 115 2.31 -10.37 -1.32
C PRO A 115 1.54 -10.61 -0.02
N TYR A 116 0.70 -11.64 0.02
CA TYR A 116 -0.02 -12.01 1.22
C TYR A 116 0.92 -12.52 2.33
N SER A 117 1.98 -13.21 1.95
CA SER A 117 3.02 -13.71 2.85
C SER A 117 4.32 -13.97 2.09
N VAL A 118 5.37 -14.35 2.81
CA VAL A 118 6.64 -14.80 2.22
C VAL A 118 6.47 -16.00 1.27
N GLY A 119 5.48 -16.85 1.51
CA GLY A 119 5.14 -17.98 0.64
C GLY A 119 4.61 -17.56 -0.74
N HIS A 120 4.13 -16.32 -0.87
CA HIS A 120 3.61 -15.73 -2.10
C HIS A 120 4.66 -14.91 -2.87
N LEU A 121 5.95 -15.09 -2.59
CA LEU A 121 7.02 -14.44 -3.36
C LEU A 121 6.93 -14.83 -4.84
N GLN A 122 7.32 -13.93 -5.73
CA GLN A 122 7.05 -13.87 -7.17
C GLN A 122 5.67 -13.27 -7.52
N SER A 123 5.05 -12.55 -6.59
CA SER A 123 3.88 -11.71 -6.86
C SER A 123 4.29 -10.48 -7.65
N VAL A 124 4.36 -10.61 -8.97
CA VAL A 124 4.60 -9.49 -9.89
C VAL A 124 3.32 -9.13 -10.61
N TYR A 125 3.08 -7.84 -10.82
CA TYR A 125 1.82 -7.36 -11.40
C TYR A 125 1.51 -7.94 -12.78
N ASN A 126 2.53 -8.23 -13.59
CA ASN A 126 2.40 -8.80 -14.94
C ASN A 126 2.65 -10.31 -14.98
N HIS A 127 2.40 -11.01 -13.88
CA HIS A 127 2.57 -12.46 -13.84
C HIS A 127 1.64 -13.12 -14.85
N LYS A 128 2.20 -13.88 -15.79
CA LYS A 128 1.41 -14.64 -16.76
C LYS A 128 0.58 -15.71 -16.04
N PRO A 129 -0.66 -15.96 -16.46
CA PRO A 129 -1.47 -17.03 -15.91
C PRO A 129 -0.70 -18.35 -16.01
N SER A 130 -0.46 -19.03 -14.89
CA SER A 130 0.06 -20.39 -14.89
C SER A 130 -1.09 -21.37 -14.95
N THR A 131 -0.89 -22.49 -15.65
CA THR A 131 -1.88 -23.57 -15.75
C THR A 131 -2.14 -24.30 -14.42
N TYR A 132 -1.27 -24.10 -13.44
CA TYR A 132 -1.43 -24.67 -12.10
C TYR A 132 -2.13 -23.67 -11.18
N LYS A 133 -3.30 -24.05 -10.70
CA LYS A 133 -3.88 -23.39 -9.53
C LYS A 133 -2.95 -23.69 -8.34
N ARG A 134 -2.33 -22.63 -7.82
CA ARG A 134 -1.58 -22.74 -6.57
C ARG A 134 -2.57 -22.44 -5.45
N GLU A 135 -3.05 -23.47 -4.81
CA GLU A 135 -3.87 -23.34 -3.60
C GLU A 135 -2.96 -23.58 -2.39
N TYR A 136 -3.01 -22.65 -1.45
CA TYR A 136 -2.42 -22.85 -0.14
C TYR A 136 -3.49 -23.44 0.77
N THR A 137 -3.09 -24.34 1.68
CA THR A 137 -4.04 -24.92 2.64
C THR A 137 -4.36 -23.99 3.80
N ASP A 138 -3.57 -22.95 3.97
CA ASP A 138 -3.54 -22.07 5.14
C ASP A 138 -3.66 -20.57 4.79
N SER A 139 -3.78 -20.24 3.52
CA SER A 139 -3.91 -18.85 3.10
C SER A 139 -4.63 -18.72 1.74
N PRO A 140 -5.28 -17.58 1.47
CA PRO A 140 -5.91 -17.33 0.18
C PRO A 140 -4.88 -17.26 -0.95
N ILE A 141 -5.37 -17.48 -2.17
CA ILE A 141 -4.57 -17.22 -3.38
C ILE A 141 -4.62 -15.71 -3.65
N GLY A 142 -3.47 -15.13 -3.97
CA GLY A 142 -3.39 -13.76 -4.43
C GLY A 142 -2.45 -12.89 -3.58
N ASN A 143 -2.60 -11.60 -3.76
CA ASN A 143 -1.79 -10.60 -3.10
C ASN A 143 -2.62 -9.86 -2.06
N LEU A 144 -1.94 -9.29 -1.07
CA LEU A 144 -2.59 -8.44 -0.08
C LEU A 144 -3.02 -7.11 -0.72
N PHE A 145 -2.14 -6.53 -1.53
CA PHE A 145 -2.42 -5.38 -2.37
C PHE A 145 -1.75 -5.54 -3.74
N GLN A 146 -2.38 -5.01 -4.76
CA GLN A 146 -1.85 -5.02 -6.12
C GLN A 146 -0.94 -3.80 -6.39
N PHE A 147 -0.05 -3.93 -7.37
CA PHE A 147 0.56 -2.77 -8.01
C PHE A 147 -0.55 -1.83 -8.50
N GLY A 148 -0.44 -0.55 -8.20
CA GLY A 148 -1.42 0.46 -8.59
C GLY A 148 -2.56 0.66 -7.61
N ASP A 149 -2.70 -0.15 -6.57
CA ASP A 149 -3.70 0.08 -5.53
C ASP A 149 -3.44 1.40 -4.79
N GLY A 150 -4.51 2.10 -4.49
CA GLY A 150 -4.51 3.35 -3.73
C GLY A 150 -5.85 4.04 -3.83
N LEU A 151 -6.31 4.56 -2.70
CA LEU A 151 -7.60 5.22 -2.57
C LEU A 151 -7.45 6.74 -2.68
N SER A 152 -8.48 7.39 -3.15
CA SER A 152 -8.62 8.85 -3.19
C SER A 152 -9.87 9.26 -2.40
N TYR A 153 -9.93 10.52 -1.98
CA TYR A 153 -11.14 11.11 -1.39
C TYR A 153 -12.14 11.61 -2.44
N THR A 154 -11.85 11.35 -3.72
CA THR A 154 -12.75 11.62 -4.84
C THR A 154 -12.77 10.43 -5.78
N GLU A 155 -13.65 10.45 -6.77
CA GLU A 155 -13.81 9.37 -7.74
C GLU A 155 -13.41 9.84 -9.13
N PHE A 156 -12.74 8.95 -9.88
CA PHE A 156 -12.36 9.16 -11.26
C PHE A 156 -12.98 8.10 -12.15
N THR A 157 -13.40 8.51 -13.32
CA THR A 157 -13.88 7.60 -14.37
C THR A 157 -13.04 7.74 -15.62
N TYR A 158 -12.85 6.63 -16.31
CA TYR A 158 -12.09 6.52 -17.55
C TYR A 158 -13.03 6.19 -18.69
N SER A 159 -12.99 6.98 -19.75
CA SER A 159 -13.82 6.79 -20.93
C SER A 159 -13.06 7.06 -22.21
N ASP A 160 -13.69 6.79 -23.36
CA ASP A 160 -13.18 7.14 -24.69
C ASP A 160 -11.76 6.65 -25.00
N VAL A 161 -11.44 5.44 -24.58
CA VAL A 161 -10.14 4.83 -24.91
C VAL A 161 -10.02 4.68 -26.43
N LYS A 162 -9.05 5.35 -27.04
CA LYS A 162 -8.78 5.36 -28.47
C LYS A 162 -7.34 5.01 -28.77
N LEU A 163 -7.16 4.19 -29.77
CA LEU A 163 -5.86 3.87 -30.34
C LEU A 163 -5.71 4.56 -31.67
N SER A 164 -4.57 5.19 -31.93
CA SER A 164 -4.28 5.82 -33.23
C SER A 164 -4.20 4.82 -34.39
N LYS A 165 -3.90 3.55 -34.10
CA LYS A 165 -3.81 2.45 -35.05
C LYS A 165 -4.41 1.18 -34.45
N ALA A 166 -5.20 0.42 -35.21
CA ALA A 166 -5.75 -0.87 -34.81
C ALA A 166 -4.76 -2.04 -35.00
N LYS A 167 -3.76 -1.87 -35.85
CA LYS A 167 -2.67 -2.82 -36.11
C LYS A 167 -1.38 -2.06 -36.15
N MET A 168 -0.31 -2.65 -35.63
CA MET A 168 1.03 -2.05 -35.62
C MET A 168 2.09 -3.04 -36.07
N ALA A 169 3.11 -2.53 -36.74
CA ALA A 169 4.38 -3.23 -36.98
C ALA A 169 5.28 -3.03 -35.75
N PRO A 170 6.36 -3.83 -35.59
CA PRO A 170 7.26 -3.72 -34.46
C PRO A 170 7.86 -2.34 -34.20
N ASP A 171 8.10 -1.57 -35.28
CA ASP A 171 8.69 -0.23 -35.23
C ASP A 171 7.65 0.91 -35.23
N ASP A 172 6.38 0.59 -35.16
CA ASP A 172 5.30 1.57 -35.18
C ASP A 172 5.13 2.23 -33.81
N VAL A 173 4.79 3.53 -33.83
CA VAL A 173 4.33 4.27 -32.66
C VAL A 173 2.80 4.27 -32.66
N VAL A 174 2.21 3.87 -31.53
CA VAL A 174 0.76 3.93 -31.28
C VAL A 174 0.49 4.92 -30.17
N THR A 175 -0.39 5.87 -30.44
CA THR A 175 -0.88 6.78 -29.40
C THR A 175 -2.14 6.20 -28.79
N VAL A 176 -2.16 6.08 -27.47
CA VAL A 176 -3.35 5.75 -26.68
C VAL A 176 -3.87 7.04 -26.07
N SER A 177 -5.15 7.30 -26.27
CA SER A 177 -5.85 8.45 -25.66
C SER A 177 -6.96 7.94 -24.77
N VAL A 178 -7.15 8.56 -23.63
CA VAL A 178 -8.21 8.27 -22.67
C VAL A 178 -8.74 9.57 -22.09
N THR A 179 -10.03 9.64 -21.83
CA THR A 179 -10.63 10.75 -21.08
C THR A 179 -10.73 10.35 -19.63
N VAL A 180 -10.11 11.12 -18.74
CA VAL A 180 -10.22 10.98 -17.29
C VAL A 180 -11.10 12.09 -16.75
N SER A 181 -12.13 11.73 -16.02
CA SER A 181 -13.08 12.67 -15.42
C SER A 181 -13.18 12.47 -13.94
N ASN A 182 -12.99 13.54 -13.17
CA ASN A 182 -13.30 13.54 -11.74
C ASN A 182 -14.82 13.67 -11.57
N THR A 183 -15.46 12.64 -11.07
CA THR A 183 -16.91 12.57 -10.87
C THR A 183 -17.33 12.82 -9.43
N GLY A 184 -16.38 12.96 -8.51
CA GLY A 184 -16.66 13.34 -7.13
C GLY A 184 -16.76 14.84 -6.93
N ASN A 185 -16.92 15.22 -5.68
CA ASN A 185 -17.14 16.63 -5.29
C ASN A 185 -15.88 17.33 -4.76
N ARG A 186 -14.72 16.70 -4.87
CA ARG A 186 -13.44 17.17 -4.35
C ARG A 186 -12.38 17.16 -5.44
N ALA A 187 -11.51 18.16 -5.45
CA ALA A 187 -10.32 18.13 -6.31
C ALA A 187 -9.37 17.01 -5.89
N GLY A 188 -8.69 16.41 -6.85
CA GLY A 188 -7.69 15.38 -6.62
C GLY A 188 -6.86 15.14 -7.87
N ASP A 189 -5.68 14.59 -7.65
CA ASP A 189 -4.80 14.12 -8.69
C ASP A 189 -4.99 12.61 -8.87
N GLU A 190 -4.87 12.11 -10.10
CA GLU A 190 -4.94 10.70 -10.43
C GLU A 190 -3.62 10.25 -11.04
N ALA A 191 -3.09 9.14 -10.52
CA ALA A 191 -1.90 8.50 -11.05
C ALA A 191 -2.31 7.31 -11.92
N GLU A 192 -1.99 7.37 -13.21
CA GLU A 192 -2.24 6.26 -14.14
C GLU A 192 -1.04 5.33 -14.22
N GLY A 193 -1.26 4.05 -13.88
CA GLY A 193 -0.31 2.98 -14.19
C GLY A 193 -0.43 2.59 -15.67
N ARG A 194 0.67 2.63 -16.42
CA ARG A 194 0.72 2.10 -17.79
C ARG A 194 1.27 0.69 -17.76
N GLU A 195 0.41 -0.29 -18.01
CA GLU A 195 0.84 -1.66 -18.29
C GLU A 195 1.20 -1.78 -19.78
N GLY A 196 2.47 -1.96 -20.07
CA GLY A 196 2.93 -2.33 -21.41
C GLY A 196 3.19 -3.84 -21.46
N ASN A 197 2.34 -4.59 -22.14
CA ASN A 197 2.65 -5.97 -22.48
C ASN A 197 3.65 -5.98 -23.65
N TYR A 198 4.91 -6.17 -23.33
CA TYR A 198 5.92 -6.52 -24.33
C TYR A 198 5.81 -8.01 -24.61
N SER A 199 5.02 -8.40 -25.62
CA SER A 199 5.14 -9.71 -26.24
C SER A 199 6.30 -9.66 -27.20
N GLY A 200 7.48 -10.14 -26.79
CA GLY A 200 8.56 -10.53 -27.68
C GLY A 200 8.29 -11.93 -28.25
#